data_2555bbd6ffa59138d06272e15cc07ccf
#
_entry.id   2555bbd6ffa59138d06272e15cc07ccf
#
_cell.length_a   1.000
_cell.length_b   1.000
_cell.length_c   1.000
_cell.angle_alpha   90.00
_cell.angle_beta   90.00
_cell.angle_gamma   90.00
#
_symmetry.space_group_name_H-M   'P 1'
#
loop_
_entity.id
_entity.type
_entity.pdbx_description
1 polymer ?
#
loop_
_entity_poly.entity_id
_entity_poly.type
_entity_poly.pdbx_seq_one_letter_code
_entity_poly.pdbx_strand_id
1 'polypeptide(L)'
;MMLLLGTASVFCSCETQVEQHEKNELRAPAYPLVTIDPYTSAWSTTDNLYDSPVKHWTGKDFSLLGVAKVDGQTYRFMGTEELELRPLVKTSEQGSWTGKYTTQQPADGWQNAGFNDKAWKEGEAAFGTMENEHTAKTQWGEEFIWVRRVADIQEDLTGKNVYLEFSHDDDAIIYINGIKVVDTGNACKKNERVKLPEEVVASLKPGENLIAGYCRNRVGNGLLDFGLLVELDGYRSFHQTAQQTSADVQPMQTYYTFTCG
;
A
#
# COMPACT_ATOMS: atom_id res chain seq x y z
N MET A 1 -9.07 -34.14 81.69
CA MET A 1 -9.25 -32.76 81.24
C MET A 1 -8.16 -32.49 80.22
N MET A 2 -8.50 -32.65 78.94
CA MET A 2 -7.54 -32.65 77.83
C MET A 2 -7.71 -31.31 77.04
N LEU A 3 -6.69 -30.49 77.12
CA LEU A 3 -6.66 -29.20 76.36
C LEU A 3 -6.24 -29.46 74.96
N LEU A 4 -7.12 -29.17 73.99
CA LEU A 4 -6.78 -29.09 72.57
C LEU A 4 -6.33 -27.65 72.21
N LEU A 5 -5.04 -27.48 71.92
CA LEU A 5 -4.54 -26.25 71.25
C LEU A 5 -4.84 -26.31 69.75
N GLY A 6 -5.73 -25.48 69.29
CA GLY A 6 -5.96 -25.27 67.92
C GLY A 6 -4.94 -24.26 67.31
N THR A 7 -4.13 -24.67 66.41
CA THR A 7 -3.26 -23.77 65.61
C THR A 7 -4.05 -23.17 64.47
N ALA A 8 -4.31 -21.86 64.52
CA ALA A 8 -4.87 -21.10 63.39
C ALA A 8 -3.76 -20.78 62.39
N SER A 9 -3.80 -21.40 61.20
CA SER A 9 -2.96 -21.04 60.08
C SER A 9 -3.58 -19.84 59.37
N VAL A 10 -2.93 -18.69 59.43
CA VAL A 10 -3.28 -17.51 58.64
C VAL A 10 -2.69 -17.70 57.26
N PHE A 11 -3.52 -18.03 56.29
CA PHE A 11 -3.14 -17.92 54.85
C PHE A 11 -3.23 -16.45 54.46
N CYS A 12 -2.07 -15.81 54.28
CA CYS A 12 -1.98 -14.52 53.64
C CYS A 12 -2.06 -14.76 52.13
N SER A 13 -3.26 -14.66 51.55
CA SER A 13 -3.42 -14.59 50.09
C SER A 13 -2.97 -13.22 49.64
N CYS A 14 -1.85 -13.15 48.94
CA CYS A 14 -1.43 -11.98 48.21
C CYS A 14 -2.32 -11.89 46.97
N GLU A 15 -3.49 -11.28 47.09
CA GLU A 15 -4.26 -10.83 45.93
C GLU A 15 -3.49 -9.67 45.33
N THR A 16 -2.86 -9.93 44.19
CA THR A 16 -2.41 -8.87 43.29
C THR A 16 -3.65 -8.10 42.84
N GLN A 17 -3.89 -6.95 43.45
CA GLN A 17 -4.89 -6.02 42.96
C GLN A 17 -4.43 -5.59 41.55
N VAL A 18 -5.09 -6.14 40.54
CA VAL A 18 -5.04 -5.57 39.20
C VAL A 18 -5.73 -4.22 39.33
N GLU A 19 -4.94 -3.15 39.32
CA GLU A 19 -5.49 -1.80 39.23
C GLU A 19 -6.39 -1.76 37.98
N GLN A 20 -7.69 -1.65 38.23
CA GLN A 20 -8.65 -1.36 37.15
C GLN A 20 -8.48 0.11 36.76
N HIS A 21 -7.72 0.34 35.70
CA HIS A 21 -7.62 1.66 35.14
C HIS A 21 -8.97 2.04 34.48
N GLU A 22 -9.48 3.22 34.83
CA GLU A 22 -10.65 3.77 34.09
C GLU A 22 -10.31 3.91 32.63
N LYS A 23 -11.11 3.28 31.77
CA LYS A 23 -10.90 3.28 30.32
C LYS A 23 -11.14 4.69 29.78
N ASN A 24 -10.11 5.26 29.13
CA ASN A 24 -10.23 6.55 28.48
C ASN A 24 -10.86 6.36 27.08
N GLU A 25 -11.99 7.01 26.82
CA GLU A 25 -12.71 6.95 25.55
C GLU A 25 -12.19 7.99 24.52
N LEU A 26 -11.28 8.88 24.92
CA LEU A 26 -10.72 9.88 24.03
C LEU A 26 -9.73 9.26 23.05
N ARG A 27 -10.00 9.43 21.76
CA ARG A 27 -9.07 9.05 20.71
C ARG A 27 -7.98 10.11 20.58
N ALA A 28 -6.72 9.73 20.73
CA ALA A 28 -5.60 10.60 20.41
C ALA A 28 -5.44 10.77 18.88
N PRO A 29 -5.03 11.95 18.39
CA PRO A 29 -4.70 12.13 16.97
C PRO A 29 -3.59 11.21 16.48
N ALA A 30 -2.65 10.87 17.35
CA ALA A 30 -1.60 9.88 17.16
C ALA A 30 -1.19 9.31 18.50
N TYR A 31 -0.77 8.04 18.50
CA TYR A 31 -0.32 7.33 19.71
C TYR A 31 1.20 7.23 19.71
N PRO A 32 1.90 7.77 20.73
CA PRO A 32 3.33 7.60 20.87
C PRO A 32 3.66 6.13 21.17
N LEU A 33 4.59 5.54 20.44
CA LEU A 33 5.03 4.16 20.63
C LEU A 33 6.41 4.12 21.28
N VAL A 34 7.37 4.85 20.69
CA VAL A 34 8.73 5.01 21.22
C VAL A 34 9.13 6.45 21.00
N THR A 35 9.39 7.18 22.07
CA THR A 35 9.81 8.60 22.01
C THR A 35 11.00 8.81 22.91
N ILE A 36 12.20 8.62 22.38
CA ILE A 36 13.48 8.78 23.13
C ILE A 36 14.04 10.17 22.89
N ASP A 37 14.15 10.55 21.63
CA ASP A 37 14.66 11.84 21.16
C ASP A 37 14.02 12.22 19.82
N PRO A 38 14.28 13.41 19.24
CA PRO A 38 13.69 13.83 17.97
C PRO A 38 14.00 12.92 16.78
N TYR A 39 15.04 12.11 16.84
CA TYR A 39 15.43 11.17 15.78
C TYR A 39 14.85 9.78 16.00
N THR A 40 14.60 9.42 17.25
CA THR A 40 14.01 8.14 17.65
C THR A 40 12.62 8.39 18.23
N SER A 41 11.69 8.69 17.33
CA SER A 41 10.32 9.07 17.68
C SER A 41 9.33 8.37 16.73
N ALA A 42 8.72 7.30 17.25
CA ALA A 42 7.81 6.42 16.53
C ALA A 42 6.38 6.60 17.02
N TRP A 43 5.43 6.74 16.10
CA TRP A 43 4.02 7.03 16.36
C TRP A 43 3.11 6.14 15.52
N SER A 44 1.93 5.82 16.04
CA SER A 44 0.81 5.28 15.26
C SER A 44 -0.23 6.37 15.02
N THR A 45 -0.65 6.52 13.78
CA THR A 45 -1.68 7.49 13.35
C THR A 45 -3.03 6.81 13.08
N THR A 46 -3.13 5.50 13.29
CA THR A 46 -4.33 4.69 13.04
C THR A 46 -4.89 4.11 14.34
N ASP A 47 -6.15 3.69 14.31
CA ASP A 47 -6.81 3.13 15.48
C ASP A 47 -6.23 1.76 15.88
N ASN A 48 -5.87 0.94 14.89
CA ASN A 48 -5.13 -0.29 15.13
C ASN A 48 -3.67 -0.09 14.75
N LEU A 49 -2.76 -0.59 15.57
CA LEU A 49 -1.31 -0.42 15.36
C LEU A 49 -0.78 -1.05 14.07
N TYR A 50 -1.53 -1.95 13.44
CA TYR A 50 -1.16 -2.68 12.22
C TYR A 50 -1.79 -2.14 10.93
N ASP A 51 -2.65 -1.10 10.99
CA ASP A 51 -3.36 -0.57 9.82
C ASP A 51 -2.48 0.33 8.93
N SER A 52 -1.36 0.82 9.47
CA SER A 52 -0.38 1.61 8.73
C SER A 52 1.04 1.30 9.17
N PRO A 53 2.05 1.66 8.36
CA PRO A 53 3.43 1.72 8.84
C PRO A 53 3.50 2.62 10.08
N VAL A 54 4.38 2.27 11.01
CA VAL A 54 4.74 3.19 12.08
C VAL A 54 5.33 4.45 11.47
N LYS A 55 5.00 5.62 12.01
CA LYS A 55 5.43 6.92 11.49
C LYS A 55 6.44 7.58 12.42
N HIS A 56 7.40 8.25 11.84
CA HIS A 56 8.18 9.26 12.55
C HIS A 56 7.30 10.50 12.77
N TRP A 57 7.58 11.33 13.76
CA TRP A 57 6.81 12.56 14.02
C TRP A 57 6.76 13.52 12.82
N THR A 58 7.70 13.41 11.88
CA THR A 58 7.71 14.18 10.62
C THR A 58 6.74 13.63 9.57
N GLY A 59 6.01 12.54 9.87
CA GLY A 59 5.10 11.87 8.95
C GLY A 59 5.74 10.83 8.02
N LYS A 60 7.07 10.71 8.02
CA LYS A 60 7.79 9.67 7.26
C LYS A 60 7.59 8.30 7.88
N ASP A 61 7.64 7.26 7.05
CA ASP A 61 7.62 5.89 7.53
C ASP A 61 8.86 5.60 8.40
N PHE A 62 8.62 4.94 9.51
CA PHE A 62 9.64 4.51 10.45
C PHE A 62 9.64 2.97 10.45
N SER A 63 10.74 2.36 10.03
CA SER A 63 10.87 0.92 9.90
C SER A 63 10.84 0.22 11.28
N LEU A 64 9.62 0.07 11.83
CA LEU A 64 9.39 -0.60 13.09
C LEU A 64 8.23 -1.57 12.93
N LEU A 65 8.48 -2.84 13.21
CA LEU A 65 7.51 -3.93 13.14
C LEU A 65 7.39 -4.60 14.50
N GLY A 66 6.16 -4.70 15.01
CA GLY A 66 5.86 -5.42 16.25
C GLY A 66 5.35 -6.82 15.94
N VAL A 67 6.04 -7.83 16.47
CA VAL A 67 5.74 -9.24 16.26
C VAL A 67 5.78 -9.99 17.59
N ALA A 68 4.80 -10.85 17.83
CA ALA A 68 4.73 -11.74 19.00
C ALA A 68 4.65 -13.19 18.54
N LYS A 69 5.27 -14.11 19.28
CA LYS A 69 5.13 -15.54 19.06
C LYS A 69 4.29 -16.14 20.17
N VAL A 70 3.14 -16.72 19.82
CA VAL A 70 2.18 -17.34 20.76
C VAL A 70 1.93 -18.76 20.25
N ASP A 71 2.14 -19.75 21.10
CA ASP A 71 1.94 -21.18 20.82
C ASP A 71 2.60 -21.67 19.51
N GLY A 72 3.80 -21.14 19.23
CA GLY A 72 4.56 -21.47 18.03
C GLY A 72 4.18 -20.71 16.77
N GLN A 73 3.08 -19.98 16.77
CA GLN A 73 2.63 -19.11 15.68
C GLN A 73 3.15 -17.70 15.86
N THR A 74 3.42 -17.02 14.76
CA THR A 74 3.94 -15.65 14.75
C THR A 74 2.82 -14.69 14.35
N TYR A 75 2.59 -13.67 15.17
CA TYR A 75 1.56 -12.66 14.96
C TYR A 75 2.16 -11.27 14.87
N ARG A 76 1.82 -10.54 13.82
CA ARG A 76 2.14 -9.13 13.70
C ARG A 76 1.05 -8.30 14.41
N PHE A 77 1.47 -7.44 15.33
CA PHE A 77 0.56 -6.58 16.08
C PHE A 77 0.80 -5.08 15.83
N MET A 78 1.89 -4.69 15.17
CA MET A 78 2.22 -3.28 14.93
C MET A 78 3.01 -3.12 13.62
N GLY A 79 2.75 -2.03 12.92
CA GLY A 79 3.40 -1.70 11.66
C GLY A 79 2.95 -2.56 10.48
N THR A 80 3.51 -2.33 9.33
CA THR A 80 3.26 -3.12 8.11
C THR A 80 4.56 -3.75 7.62
N GLU A 81 4.46 -4.96 7.09
CA GLU A 81 5.59 -5.60 6.44
C GLU A 81 5.90 -4.89 5.13
N GLU A 82 7.16 -4.71 4.82
CA GLU A 82 7.59 -4.26 3.51
C GLU A 82 7.47 -5.45 2.54
N LEU A 83 6.71 -5.25 1.47
CA LEU A 83 6.52 -6.28 0.47
C LEU A 83 7.73 -6.31 -0.47
N GLU A 84 8.31 -7.49 -0.66
CA GLU A 84 9.32 -7.68 -1.68
C GLU A 84 8.64 -7.86 -3.04
N LEU A 85 8.72 -6.82 -3.86
CA LEU A 85 8.13 -6.74 -5.19
C LEU A 85 9.22 -6.72 -6.26
N ARG A 86 8.98 -7.39 -7.38
CA ARG A 86 9.80 -7.27 -8.58
C ARG A 86 8.99 -6.71 -9.75
N PRO A 87 9.62 -5.99 -10.67
CA PRO A 87 8.97 -5.57 -11.90
C PRO A 87 8.52 -6.79 -12.73
N LEU A 88 7.23 -6.84 -13.03
CA LEU A 88 6.62 -7.72 -14.02
C LEU A 88 6.56 -7.00 -15.38
N VAL A 89 6.13 -5.75 -15.35
CA VAL A 89 6.11 -4.82 -16.48
C VAL A 89 6.72 -3.51 -15.98
N LYS A 90 7.89 -3.17 -16.48
CA LYS A 90 8.70 -2.04 -15.98
C LYS A 90 8.02 -0.69 -16.20
N THR A 91 8.10 0.21 -15.22
CA THR A 91 7.89 1.64 -15.43
C THR A 91 9.09 2.26 -16.16
N SER A 92 9.00 3.52 -16.58
CA SER A 92 10.11 4.21 -17.25
C SER A 92 11.34 4.39 -16.34
N GLU A 93 11.17 4.45 -15.04
CA GLU A 93 12.27 4.51 -14.06
C GLU A 93 13.01 3.17 -13.93
N GLN A 94 12.33 2.06 -14.20
CA GLN A 94 12.90 0.71 -14.13
C GLN A 94 13.45 0.21 -15.45
N GLY A 95 13.05 0.82 -16.56
CA GLY A 95 13.51 0.50 -17.90
C GLY A 95 12.65 1.14 -18.99
N SER A 96 13.24 1.39 -20.17
CA SER A 96 12.54 1.98 -21.29
C SER A 96 11.38 1.12 -21.77
N TRP A 97 10.26 1.76 -22.12
CA TRP A 97 9.14 1.14 -22.81
C TRP A 97 8.48 2.12 -23.78
N THR A 98 7.82 1.60 -24.79
CA THR A 98 7.09 2.38 -25.80
C THR A 98 5.61 2.03 -25.78
N GLY A 99 4.79 2.99 -26.19
CA GLY A 99 3.35 2.82 -26.33
C GLY A 99 2.79 3.72 -27.42
N LYS A 100 1.59 3.40 -27.85
CA LYS A 100 0.82 4.28 -28.74
C LYS A 100 0.08 5.32 -27.95
N TYR A 101 0.06 6.55 -28.46
CA TYR A 101 -0.62 7.65 -27.78
C TYR A 101 -1.34 8.59 -28.73
N THR A 102 -2.32 9.29 -28.20
CA THR A 102 -3.01 10.40 -28.86
C THR A 102 -3.37 11.48 -27.87
N THR A 103 -3.42 12.72 -28.30
CA THR A 103 -3.94 13.86 -27.53
C THR A 103 -5.34 14.27 -27.99
N GLN A 104 -5.88 13.60 -29.01
CA GLN A 104 -7.25 13.77 -29.46
C GLN A 104 -8.14 12.73 -28.81
N GLN A 105 -9.32 13.16 -28.35
CA GLN A 105 -10.27 12.25 -27.73
C GLN A 105 -10.59 11.07 -28.65
N PRO A 106 -10.26 9.84 -28.25
CA PRO A 106 -10.57 8.66 -29.04
C PRO A 106 -12.05 8.28 -28.96
N ALA A 107 -12.49 7.42 -29.85
CA ALA A 107 -13.80 6.79 -29.75
C ALA A 107 -13.91 5.87 -28.52
N ASP A 108 -15.12 5.58 -28.11
CA ASP A 108 -15.39 4.65 -27.00
C ASP A 108 -14.75 3.28 -27.24
N GLY A 109 -14.32 2.65 -26.16
CA GLY A 109 -13.68 1.34 -26.21
C GLY A 109 -12.17 1.40 -26.49
N TRP A 110 -11.56 2.59 -26.49
CA TRP A 110 -10.12 2.76 -26.71
C TRP A 110 -9.26 1.96 -25.71
N GLN A 111 -9.78 1.65 -24.54
CA GLN A 111 -9.13 0.85 -23.50
C GLN A 111 -9.16 -0.66 -23.77
N ASN A 112 -9.86 -1.11 -24.81
CA ASN A 112 -10.00 -2.53 -25.15
C ASN A 112 -8.96 -2.99 -26.17
N ALA A 113 -8.53 -4.24 -26.10
CA ALA A 113 -7.49 -4.81 -26.97
C ALA A 113 -7.84 -4.74 -28.48
N GLY A 114 -9.12 -4.88 -28.84
CA GLY A 114 -9.57 -4.85 -30.23
C GLY A 114 -9.69 -3.46 -30.85
N PHE A 115 -9.38 -2.39 -30.13
CA PHE A 115 -9.47 -1.02 -30.64
C PHE A 115 -8.43 -0.75 -31.74
N ASN A 116 -8.83 -0.06 -32.79
CA ASN A 116 -7.93 0.31 -33.90
C ASN A 116 -7.16 1.59 -33.58
N ASP A 117 -5.95 1.46 -33.09
CA ASP A 117 -5.02 2.54 -32.75
C ASP A 117 -3.93 2.77 -33.81
N LYS A 118 -4.13 2.32 -35.06
CA LYS A 118 -3.13 2.45 -36.13
C LYS A 118 -2.76 3.90 -36.45
N ALA A 119 -3.68 4.83 -36.23
CA ALA A 119 -3.46 6.26 -36.49
C ALA A 119 -2.80 6.97 -35.28
N TRP A 120 -2.62 6.30 -34.16
CA TRP A 120 -1.97 6.90 -33.00
C TRP A 120 -0.47 7.01 -33.22
N LYS A 121 0.14 8.01 -32.57
CA LYS A 121 1.59 8.18 -32.56
C LYS A 121 2.23 7.12 -31.65
N GLU A 122 3.50 6.85 -31.88
CA GLU A 122 4.32 6.03 -31.01
C GLU A 122 5.21 6.93 -30.15
N GLY A 123 5.38 6.60 -28.87
CA GLY A 123 6.19 7.37 -27.94
C GLY A 123 6.84 6.50 -26.89
N GLU A 124 7.98 6.97 -26.39
CA GLU A 124 8.71 6.35 -25.26
C GLU A 124 8.24 6.98 -23.95
N ALA A 125 8.03 6.17 -22.93
CA ALA A 125 7.65 6.64 -21.60
C ALA A 125 8.87 7.17 -20.79
N ALA A 126 8.65 8.01 -19.75
CA ALA A 126 7.36 8.53 -19.34
C ALA A 126 6.82 9.55 -20.33
N PHE A 127 5.50 9.72 -20.30
CA PHE A 127 4.82 10.79 -21.04
C PHE A 127 4.65 11.99 -20.10
N GLY A 128 4.96 13.22 -20.54
CA GLY A 128 4.85 14.41 -19.70
C GLY A 128 4.80 15.69 -20.48
N THR A 129 4.52 16.79 -19.79
CA THR A 129 4.60 18.13 -20.37
C THR A 129 6.06 18.63 -20.37
N MET A 130 6.30 19.81 -20.96
CA MET A 130 7.66 20.39 -21.06
C MET A 130 8.30 20.61 -19.67
N GLU A 131 7.50 20.90 -18.66
CA GLU A 131 7.97 21.11 -17.29
C GLU A 131 8.55 19.83 -16.65
N ASN A 132 8.22 18.66 -17.19
CA ASN A 132 8.76 17.36 -16.81
C ASN A 132 9.86 16.84 -17.75
N GLU A 133 10.56 17.71 -18.49
CA GLU A 133 11.55 17.35 -19.52
C GLU A 133 12.65 16.40 -19.02
N HIS A 134 12.99 16.43 -17.74
CA HIS A 134 14.01 15.55 -17.15
C HIS A 134 13.54 14.12 -16.92
N THR A 135 12.23 13.89 -16.85
CA THR A 135 11.61 12.57 -16.60
C THR A 135 10.83 12.06 -17.79
N ALA A 136 10.21 12.95 -18.55
CA ALA A 136 9.41 12.60 -19.73
C ALA A 136 10.26 12.45 -20.98
N LYS A 137 10.13 11.33 -21.66
CA LYS A 137 10.75 11.08 -22.98
C LYS A 137 9.84 11.53 -24.13
N THR A 138 8.53 11.35 -23.96
CA THR A 138 7.54 11.83 -24.90
C THR A 138 6.78 12.99 -24.30
N GLN A 139 6.84 14.14 -24.96
CA GLN A 139 6.15 15.34 -24.51
C GLN A 139 4.78 15.47 -25.19
N TRP A 140 3.77 15.92 -24.41
CA TRP A 140 2.49 16.38 -24.93
C TRP A 140 2.22 17.81 -24.48
N GLY A 141 1.61 18.63 -25.35
CA GLY A 141 1.31 20.04 -25.07
C GLY A 141 -0.19 20.34 -24.90
N GLU A 142 -1.01 19.31 -24.90
CA GLU A 142 -2.47 19.40 -24.84
C GLU A 142 -2.97 19.10 -23.41
N GLU A 143 -4.25 19.41 -23.15
CA GLU A 143 -4.87 19.12 -21.84
C GLU A 143 -4.95 17.61 -21.56
N PHE A 144 -5.06 16.77 -22.59
CA PHE A 144 -5.34 15.35 -22.45
C PHE A 144 -4.33 14.49 -23.19
N ILE A 145 -4.08 13.30 -22.65
CA ILE A 145 -3.35 12.23 -23.34
C ILE A 145 -4.02 10.87 -23.06
N TRP A 146 -4.05 10.04 -24.09
CA TRP A 146 -4.42 8.62 -24.00
C TRP A 146 -3.24 7.80 -24.46
N VAL A 147 -2.84 6.81 -23.67
CA VAL A 147 -1.69 5.96 -23.95
C VAL A 147 -2.13 4.50 -23.90
N ARG A 148 -1.67 3.70 -24.85
CA ARG A 148 -1.91 2.26 -24.93
C ARG A 148 -0.58 1.55 -25.01
N ARG A 149 -0.33 0.66 -24.06
CA ARG A 149 0.88 -0.16 -23.97
C ARG A 149 0.51 -1.64 -24.06
N VAL A 150 1.08 -2.34 -25.03
CA VAL A 150 1.06 -3.80 -25.04
C VAL A 150 2.22 -4.30 -24.19
N ALA A 151 1.90 -5.09 -23.18
CA ALA A 151 2.86 -5.69 -22.25
C ALA A 151 2.87 -7.21 -22.46
N ASP A 152 4.04 -7.76 -22.76
CA ASP A 152 4.22 -9.20 -22.92
C ASP A 152 4.62 -9.82 -21.57
N ILE A 153 3.72 -10.61 -20.99
CA ILE A 153 3.89 -11.27 -19.71
C ILE A 153 4.23 -12.74 -19.97
N GLN A 154 5.35 -13.22 -19.44
CA GLN A 154 5.86 -14.56 -19.75
C GLN A 154 5.51 -15.61 -18.68
N GLU A 155 4.81 -15.23 -17.62
CA GLU A 155 4.51 -16.11 -16.49
C GLU A 155 3.02 -16.20 -16.19
N ASP A 156 2.62 -17.31 -15.55
CA ASP A 156 1.28 -17.48 -14.98
C ASP A 156 1.18 -16.73 -13.66
N LEU A 157 0.17 -15.87 -13.56
CA LEU A 157 -0.08 -15.04 -12.37
C LEU A 157 -1.19 -15.60 -11.48
N THR A 158 -1.63 -16.82 -11.73
CA THR A 158 -2.67 -17.47 -10.89
C THR A 158 -2.24 -17.53 -9.44
N GLY A 159 -3.04 -16.95 -8.55
CA GLY A 159 -2.79 -16.92 -7.11
C GLY A 159 -1.66 -15.99 -6.67
N LYS A 160 -1.10 -15.17 -7.58
CA LYS A 160 -0.08 -14.17 -7.23
C LYS A 160 -0.71 -12.83 -6.88
N ASN A 161 -0.05 -12.10 -5.98
CA ASN A 161 -0.38 -10.70 -5.72
C ASN A 161 0.36 -9.83 -6.74
N VAL A 162 -0.42 -9.09 -7.52
CA VAL A 162 0.09 -8.17 -8.55
C VAL A 162 -0.33 -6.76 -8.19
N TYR A 163 0.54 -5.79 -8.45
CA TYR A 163 0.33 -4.38 -8.14
C TYR A 163 0.51 -3.56 -9.42
N LEU A 164 -0.35 -2.57 -9.61
CA LEU A 164 -0.10 -1.48 -10.54
C LEU A 164 0.82 -0.48 -9.84
N GLU A 165 1.96 -0.15 -10.45
CA GLU A 165 2.82 0.97 -10.07
C GLU A 165 2.69 2.06 -11.11
N PHE A 166 2.39 3.30 -10.69
CA PHE A 166 2.16 4.39 -11.63
C PHE A 166 2.52 5.75 -11.03
N SER A 167 2.82 6.68 -11.94
CA SER A 167 3.04 8.09 -11.63
C SER A 167 2.14 8.93 -12.51
N HIS A 168 1.53 9.97 -11.95
CA HIS A 168 0.59 10.82 -12.67
C HIS A 168 0.57 12.25 -12.12
N ASP A 169 0.15 13.18 -12.98
CA ASP A 169 -0.10 14.59 -12.72
C ASP A 169 -0.96 15.15 -13.87
N ASP A 170 -2.23 15.61 -13.69
CA ASP A 170 -3.11 15.61 -12.52
C ASP A 170 -3.98 14.34 -12.43
N ASP A 171 -5.16 14.34 -13.17
CA ASP A 171 -6.11 13.21 -13.16
C ASP A 171 -5.60 12.05 -14.00
N ALA A 172 -5.66 10.83 -13.48
CA ALA A 172 -5.36 9.64 -14.26
C ALA A 172 -6.43 8.54 -14.10
N ILE A 173 -6.69 7.86 -15.21
CA ILE A 173 -7.50 6.64 -15.23
C ILE A 173 -6.68 5.56 -15.95
N ILE A 174 -6.51 4.40 -15.29
CA ILE A 174 -5.75 3.29 -15.87
C ILE A 174 -6.62 2.04 -15.95
N TYR A 175 -6.53 1.37 -17.08
CA TYR A 175 -7.22 0.13 -17.39
C TYR A 175 -6.22 -0.98 -17.67
N ILE A 176 -6.55 -2.19 -17.29
CA ILE A 176 -5.82 -3.41 -17.65
C ILE A 176 -6.79 -4.35 -18.35
N ASN A 177 -6.48 -4.74 -19.57
CA ASN A 177 -7.33 -5.57 -20.43
C ASN A 177 -8.80 -5.08 -20.51
N GLY A 178 -8.99 -3.75 -20.51
CA GLY A 178 -10.30 -3.09 -20.55
C GLY A 178 -10.99 -2.91 -19.18
N ILE A 179 -10.47 -3.47 -18.11
CA ILE A 179 -11.01 -3.33 -16.74
C ILE A 179 -10.38 -2.10 -16.10
N LYS A 180 -11.20 -1.19 -15.57
CA LYS A 180 -10.72 0.01 -14.86
C LYS A 180 -10.11 -0.39 -13.51
N VAL A 181 -8.85 0.00 -13.28
CA VAL A 181 -8.11 -0.30 -12.04
C VAL A 181 -8.06 0.91 -11.13
N VAL A 182 -7.75 2.08 -11.66
CA VAL A 182 -7.66 3.32 -10.88
C VAL A 182 -8.38 4.47 -11.56
N ASP A 183 -8.83 5.41 -10.76
CA ASP A 183 -9.40 6.69 -11.13
C ASP A 183 -9.01 7.66 -10.01
N THR A 184 -7.98 8.48 -10.26
CA THR A 184 -7.30 9.21 -9.18
C THR A 184 -7.99 10.51 -8.80
N GLY A 185 -8.83 11.04 -9.70
CA GLY A 185 -9.24 12.44 -9.61
C GLY A 185 -8.03 13.38 -9.67
N ASN A 186 -8.22 14.62 -9.24
CA ASN A 186 -7.17 15.65 -9.26
C ASN A 186 -6.12 15.40 -8.15
N ALA A 187 -5.00 14.82 -8.52
CA ALA A 187 -3.88 14.54 -7.64
C ALA A 187 -2.58 14.45 -8.44
N CYS A 188 -1.46 14.68 -7.76
CA CYS A 188 -0.11 14.47 -8.30
C CYS A 188 0.61 13.48 -7.39
N LYS A 189 0.98 12.32 -7.91
CA LYS A 189 1.69 11.28 -7.16
C LYS A 189 2.70 10.56 -8.03
N LYS A 190 3.81 10.17 -7.42
CA LYS A 190 4.87 9.36 -8.05
C LYS A 190 4.96 8.01 -7.38
N ASN A 191 5.17 6.97 -8.19
CA ASN A 191 5.40 5.60 -7.74
C ASN A 191 4.29 5.09 -6.78
N GLU A 192 3.04 5.52 -7.03
CA GLU A 192 1.89 5.01 -6.31
C GLU A 192 1.68 3.54 -6.66
N ARG A 193 1.31 2.73 -5.66
CA ARG A 193 1.09 1.30 -5.82
C ARG A 193 -0.31 0.92 -5.38
N VAL A 194 -1.00 0.22 -6.25
CA VAL A 194 -2.35 -0.30 -5.98
C VAL A 194 -2.36 -1.80 -6.25
N LYS A 195 -2.76 -2.58 -5.24
CA LYS A 195 -2.96 -4.03 -5.42
C LYS A 195 -4.10 -4.27 -6.39
N LEU A 196 -3.87 -5.11 -7.40
CA LEU A 196 -4.90 -5.45 -8.38
C LEU A 196 -5.98 -6.35 -7.75
N PRO A 197 -7.26 -6.09 -8.04
CA PRO A 197 -8.34 -7.02 -7.75
C PRO A 197 -8.13 -8.39 -8.43
N GLU A 198 -8.65 -9.45 -7.83
CA GLU A 198 -8.50 -10.82 -8.36
C GLU A 198 -9.02 -10.95 -9.80
N GLU A 199 -10.12 -10.28 -10.14
CA GLU A 199 -10.70 -10.27 -11.49
C GLU A 199 -9.73 -9.66 -12.53
N VAL A 200 -8.96 -8.63 -12.13
CA VAL A 200 -7.95 -8.02 -13.00
C VAL A 200 -6.76 -8.95 -13.17
N VAL A 201 -6.29 -9.56 -12.07
CA VAL A 201 -5.19 -10.55 -12.14
C VAL A 201 -5.61 -11.74 -13.02
N ALA A 202 -6.84 -12.23 -12.89
CA ALA A 202 -7.37 -13.31 -13.72
C ALA A 202 -7.49 -12.94 -15.21
N SER A 203 -7.58 -11.65 -15.55
CA SER A 203 -7.58 -11.17 -16.93
C SER A 203 -6.19 -11.16 -17.56
N LEU A 204 -5.12 -11.11 -16.75
CA LEU A 204 -3.73 -11.15 -17.20
C LEU A 204 -3.38 -12.58 -17.64
N LYS A 205 -2.79 -12.70 -18.81
CA LYS A 205 -2.45 -14.00 -19.41
C LYS A 205 -0.99 -14.01 -19.85
N PRO A 206 -0.35 -15.15 -19.91
CA PRO A 206 0.90 -15.28 -20.65
C PRO A 206 0.74 -14.80 -22.10
N GLY A 207 1.67 -13.96 -22.55
CA GLY A 207 1.62 -13.27 -23.83
C GLY A 207 1.17 -11.80 -23.71
N GLU A 208 0.54 -11.29 -24.75
CA GLU A 208 0.17 -9.89 -24.85
C GLU A 208 -1.01 -9.50 -23.95
N ASN A 209 -0.80 -8.47 -23.16
CA ASN A 209 -1.80 -7.81 -22.33
C ASN A 209 -1.79 -6.31 -22.62
N LEU A 210 -2.94 -5.67 -22.51
CA LEU A 210 -3.07 -4.24 -22.74
C LEU A 210 -3.16 -3.49 -21.41
N ILE A 211 -2.27 -2.51 -21.22
CA ILE A 211 -2.42 -1.49 -20.19
C ILE A 211 -2.73 -0.18 -20.91
N ALA A 212 -3.84 0.47 -20.57
CA ALA A 212 -4.28 1.69 -21.20
C ALA A 212 -4.47 2.79 -20.15
N GLY A 213 -3.80 3.92 -20.33
CA GLY A 213 -3.83 5.05 -19.41
C GLY A 213 -4.39 6.31 -20.07
N TYR A 214 -5.18 7.05 -19.33
CA TYR A 214 -5.62 8.40 -19.65
C TYR A 214 -5.03 9.33 -18.59
N CYS A 215 -4.59 10.53 -19.02
CA CYS A 215 -4.20 11.58 -18.10
C CYS A 215 -4.74 12.93 -18.57
N ARG A 216 -5.18 13.74 -17.64
CA ARG A 216 -5.56 15.14 -17.84
C ARG A 216 -4.60 16.02 -17.07
N ASN A 217 -3.91 16.89 -17.77
CA ASN A 217 -3.17 18.00 -17.19
C ASN A 217 -4.09 19.23 -17.08
N ARG A 218 -4.42 19.63 -15.87
CA ARG A 218 -5.28 20.78 -15.59
C ARG A 218 -4.50 22.08 -15.61
N VAL A 219 -3.29 22.06 -15.05
CA VAL A 219 -2.39 23.21 -15.00
C VAL A 219 -0.97 22.77 -14.62
N GLY A 220 0.03 23.35 -15.30
CA GLY A 220 1.44 23.11 -14.97
C GLY A 220 1.96 21.78 -15.51
N ASN A 221 2.54 21.02 -14.63
CA ASN A 221 3.18 19.75 -14.96
C ASN A 221 2.16 18.65 -15.25
N GLY A 222 2.34 17.95 -16.36
CA GLY A 222 1.61 16.71 -16.63
C GLY A 222 2.57 15.53 -16.67
N LEU A 223 2.15 14.40 -16.14
CA LEU A 223 2.94 13.16 -16.11
C LEU A 223 2.04 11.93 -16.21
N LEU A 224 2.47 10.95 -16.97
CA LEU A 224 1.87 9.62 -16.99
C LEU A 224 2.93 8.56 -17.26
N ASP A 225 3.07 7.64 -16.31
CA ASP A 225 3.87 6.43 -16.39
C ASP A 225 3.22 5.30 -15.64
N PHE A 226 3.36 4.07 -16.10
CA PHE A 226 2.78 2.92 -15.42
C PHE A 226 3.48 1.60 -15.77
N GLY A 227 3.44 0.68 -14.81
CA GLY A 227 3.97 -0.67 -14.91
C GLY A 227 3.27 -1.62 -13.95
N LEU A 228 3.71 -2.86 -13.91
CA LEU A 228 3.20 -3.87 -13.00
C LEU A 228 4.33 -4.44 -12.15
N LEU A 229 4.03 -4.66 -10.89
CA LEU A 229 4.90 -5.38 -9.95
C LEU A 229 4.20 -6.67 -9.53
N VAL A 230 4.99 -7.67 -9.19
CA VAL A 230 4.49 -8.93 -8.61
C VAL A 230 5.30 -9.27 -7.37
N GLU A 231 4.66 -9.86 -6.36
CA GLU A 231 5.37 -10.36 -5.19
C GLU A 231 6.38 -11.44 -5.59
N LEU A 232 7.55 -11.42 -4.96
CA LEU A 232 8.57 -12.43 -5.15
C LEU A 232 8.05 -13.82 -4.74
N ASP A 233 8.34 -14.81 -5.58
CA ASP A 233 8.00 -16.19 -5.27
C ASP A 233 8.66 -16.63 -3.96
N GLY A 234 7.85 -17.20 -3.06
CA GLY A 234 8.31 -17.63 -1.73
C GLY A 234 8.28 -16.54 -0.67
N TYR A 235 8.12 -15.26 -1.03
CA TYR A 235 7.76 -14.24 -0.05
C TYR A 235 6.31 -14.46 0.39
N ARG A 236 6.15 -14.77 1.66
CA ARG A 236 4.83 -14.80 2.30
C ARG A 236 4.94 -13.98 3.56
N SER A 237 3.90 -13.24 3.88
CA SER A 237 3.78 -12.72 5.24
C SER A 237 3.92 -13.89 6.21
N PHE A 238 5.00 -13.88 6.99
CA PHE A 238 5.23 -14.91 8.01
C PHE A 238 4.35 -14.71 9.22
N HIS A 239 3.61 -13.62 9.25
CA HIS A 239 2.94 -13.15 10.44
C HIS A 239 1.43 -13.03 10.19
N GLN A 240 0.67 -13.79 10.93
CA GLN A 240 -0.76 -13.51 11.05
C GLN A 240 -0.93 -12.16 11.75
N THR A 241 -1.98 -11.43 11.43
CA THR A 241 -2.28 -10.18 12.14
C THR A 241 -3.04 -10.50 13.42
N ALA A 242 -2.47 -10.12 14.57
CA ALA A 242 -3.19 -10.16 15.83
C ALA A 242 -4.30 -9.12 15.82
N GLN A 243 -5.48 -9.47 16.30
CA GLN A 243 -6.61 -8.53 16.37
C GLN A 243 -6.48 -7.64 17.60
N GLN A 244 -6.33 -6.34 17.38
CA GLN A 244 -6.36 -5.36 18.47
C GLN A 244 -7.79 -5.23 18.99
N THR A 245 -7.99 -5.48 20.27
CA THR A 245 -9.31 -5.43 20.92
C THR A 245 -9.50 -4.14 21.72
N SER A 246 -8.42 -3.54 22.19
CA SER A 246 -8.49 -2.24 22.87
C SER A 246 -7.16 -1.47 22.78
N ALA A 247 -7.27 -0.14 22.93
CA ALA A 247 -6.18 0.76 23.25
C ALA A 247 -6.62 1.62 24.43
N ASP A 248 -5.91 1.54 25.56
CA ASP A 248 -6.16 2.32 26.76
C ASP A 248 -5.04 3.33 26.97
N VAL A 249 -5.34 4.60 26.69
CA VAL A 249 -4.37 5.69 26.74
C VAL A 249 -4.31 6.27 28.14
N GLN A 250 -3.19 6.10 28.81
CA GLN A 250 -2.89 6.64 30.13
C GLN A 250 -1.86 7.77 30.03
N PRO A 251 -1.73 8.65 31.05
CA PRO A 251 -0.84 9.82 30.97
C PRO A 251 0.62 9.49 30.67
N MET A 252 1.12 8.35 31.08
CA MET A 252 2.52 7.94 30.92
C MET A 252 2.72 6.71 30.05
N GLN A 253 1.65 6.05 29.62
CA GLN A 253 1.73 4.81 28.84
C GLN A 253 0.40 4.51 28.17
N THR A 254 0.43 3.67 27.13
CA THR A 254 -0.77 3.15 26.47
C THR A 254 -0.74 1.62 26.53
N TYR A 255 -1.84 1.03 26.96
CA TYR A 255 -2.01 -0.42 26.94
C TYR A 255 -2.77 -0.85 25.69
N TYR A 256 -2.20 -1.76 24.95
CA TYR A 256 -2.84 -2.37 23.78
C TYR A 256 -3.13 -3.83 24.09
N THR A 257 -4.36 -4.26 23.84
CA THR A 257 -4.77 -5.65 24.00
C THR A 257 -5.01 -6.27 22.64
N PHE A 258 -4.49 -7.47 22.42
CA PHE A 258 -4.62 -8.22 21.18
C PHE A 258 -5.12 -9.64 21.46
N THR A 259 -5.88 -10.19 20.50
CA THR A 259 -6.21 -11.61 20.44
C THR A 259 -5.43 -12.25 19.29
N CYS A 260 -4.89 -13.42 19.55
CA CYS A 260 -4.15 -14.24 18.61
C CYS A 260 -4.98 -15.48 18.32
N GLY A 261 -5.64 -15.51 17.16
CA GLY A 261 -6.35 -16.59 16.51
C GLY A 261 -7.29 -17.43 17.31
#